data_8a7a8decbc4403aaff7fde8d3ee187fc
#
_entry.id   8a7a8decbc4403aaff7fde8d3ee187fc
#
_cell.length_a   1.000
_cell.length_b   1.000
_cell.length_c   1.000
_cell.angle_alpha   90.00
_cell.angle_beta   90.00
_cell.angle_gamma   90.00
#
_symmetry.space_group_name_H-M   'P 1'
#
loop_
_entity.id
_entity.type
_entity.pdbx_description
1 polymer ?
#
loop_
_entity_poly.entity_id
_entity_poly.type
_entity_poly.pdbx_seq_one_letter_code
_entity_poly.pdbx_strand_id
1 'polypeptide(L)'
;MILDVDKQAKKYIEFIRTKVCTACYDSPVDPDHLTTVGMGNNRERARLEDFTCIPLCRKCHIERHKIGTESFESKHGVHLWYDAFNYLMEFLTR
;
A
#
# COMPACT_ATOMS: atom_id res chain seq x y z
N MET A 1 3.48 26.16 -0.87
CA MET A 1 2.40 25.41 -1.51
C MET A 1 1.82 24.41 -0.54
N ILE A 2 0.54 24.36 -0.44
CA ILE A 2 -0.11 23.41 0.46
C ILE A 2 -0.75 22.33 -0.38
N LEU A 3 -0.38 21.08 -0.11
CA LEU A 3 -0.99 19.96 -0.79
C LEU A 3 -2.27 19.58 -0.06
N ASP A 4 -3.29 19.29 -0.78
CA ASP A 4 -4.46 18.66 -0.18
C ASP A 4 -4.12 17.17 -0.05
N VAL A 5 -3.57 16.81 1.10
CA VAL A 5 -3.08 15.46 1.35
C VAL A 5 -4.21 14.43 1.26
N ASP A 6 -5.38 14.75 1.77
CA ASP A 6 -6.51 13.80 1.73
C ASP A 6 -6.92 13.52 0.29
N LYS A 7 -6.96 14.55 -0.55
CA LYS A 7 -7.30 14.38 -1.95
C LYS A 7 -6.24 13.54 -2.67
N GLN A 8 -4.96 13.81 -2.41
CA GLN A 8 -3.88 13.06 -3.03
C GLN A 8 -3.83 11.61 -2.53
N ALA A 9 -4.12 11.39 -1.25
CA ALA A 9 -4.17 10.04 -0.69
C ALA A 9 -5.25 9.21 -1.38
N LYS A 10 -6.42 9.82 -1.61
CA LYS A 10 -7.51 9.14 -2.31
C LYS A 10 -7.09 8.78 -3.74
N LYS A 11 -6.44 9.69 -4.43
CA LYS A 11 -5.96 9.44 -5.79
C LYS A 11 -4.91 8.34 -5.79
N TYR A 12 -4.05 8.31 -4.76
CA TYR A 12 -3.03 7.27 -4.65
C TYR A 12 -3.67 5.89 -4.47
N ILE A 13 -4.69 5.78 -3.63
CA ILE A 13 -5.41 4.52 -3.45
C ILE A 13 -6.01 4.04 -4.78
N GLU A 14 -6.61 4.95 -5.54
CA GLU A 14 -7.15 4.61 -6.85
C GLU A 14 -6.05 4.15 -7.81
N PHE A 15 -4.89 4.81 -7.76
CA PHE A 15 -3.72 4.43 -8.55
C PHE A 15 -3.25 3.01 -8.19
N ILE A 16 -3.16 2.68 -6.90
CA ILE A 16 -2.76 1.34 -6.46
C ILE A 16 -3.74 0.28 -6.98
N ARG A 17 -5.03 0.59 -7.01
CA ARG A 17 -6.04 -0.37 -7.49
C ARG A 17 -5.87 -0.70 -8.96
N THR A 18 -5.12 0.09 -9.72
CA THR A 18 -4.89 -0.21 -11.14
C THR A 18 -3.72 -1.14 -11.37
N LYS A 19 -3.00 -1.52 -10.31
CA LYS A 19 -1.80 -2.34 -10.43
C LYS A 19 -2.13 -3.82 -10.27
N VAL A 20 -1.13 -4.67 -10.50
CA VAL A 20 -1.25 -6.10 -10.21
C VAL A 20 -0.59 -6.39 -8.87
N CYS A 21 -0.87 -7.55 -8.32
CA CYS A 21 -0.33 -7.96 -7.03
C CYS A 21 1.20 -7.95 -7.04
N THR A 22 1.80 -7.30 -6.05
CA THR A 22 3.25 -7.22 -5.93
C THR A 22 3.90 -8.61 -5.77
N ALA A 23 3.19 -9.55 -5.15
CA ALA A 23 3.74 -10.86 -4.86
C ALA A 23 3.46 -11.91 -5.93
N CYS A 24 2.26 -11.94 -6.50
CA CYS A 24 1.90 -13.01 -7.45
C CYS A 24 1.39 -12.51 -8.80
N TYR A 25 1.34 -11.19 -8.97
CA TYR A 25 0.92 -10.55 -10.23
C TYR A 25 -0.55 -10.76 -10.64
N ASP A 26 -1.35 -11.29 -9.75
CA ASP A 26 -2.78 -11.43 -10.02
C ASP A 26 -3.53 -10.11 -9.85
N SER A 27 -4.73 -10.04 -10.34
CA SER A 27 -5.64 -8.92 -10.15
C SER A 27 -7.05 -9.49 -9.95
N PRO A 28 -7.97 -8.75 -9.35
CA PRO A 28 -7.82 -7.41 -8.81
C PRO A 28 -7.02 -7.38 -7.52
N VAL A 29 -6.62 -6.20 -7.10
CA VAL A 29 -5.84 -6.03 -5.89
C VAL A 29 -6.55 -5.16 -4.87
N ASP A 30 -6.15 -5.33 -3.62
CA ASP A 30 -6.56 -4.44 -2.52
C ASP A 30 -5.40 -3.51 -2.20
N PRO A 31 -5.64 -2.28 -1.78
CA PRO A 31 -4.58 -1.44 -1.23
C PRO A 31 -4.28 -1.93 0.19
N ASP A 32 -3.09 -2.46 0.39
CA ASP A 32 -2.70 -2.99 1.69
C ASP A 32 -1.77 -1.99 2.37
N HIS A 33 -2.20 -1.44 3.50
CA HIS A 33 -1.41 -0.48 4.26
C HIS A 33 -0.28 -1.19 4.98
N LEU A 34 0.96 -0.76 4.73
CA LEU A 34 2.10 -1.34 5.44
C LEU A 34 2.24 -0.79 6.85
N THR A 35 1.86 0.48 7.06
CA THR A 35 1.82 0.97 8.40
C THR A 35 0.47 0.67 8.97
N THR A 36 0.52 -0.09 10.03
CA THR A 36 -0.72 -0.30 10.69
C THR A 36 -0.89 0.73 11.71
N VAL A 37 -1.27 1.51 11.66
CA VAL A 37 -1.22 2.44 12.59
C VAL A 37 -2.47 2.54 13.31
N GLY A 38 -2.54 2.04 14.32
CA GLY A 38 -3.46 2.48 15.29
C GLY A 38 -3.61 3.93 15.28
N MET A 39 -2.82 4.40 14.70
CA MET A 39 -2.76 5.49 14.05
C MET A 39 -3.99 5.88 13.51
N GLY A 40 -4.62 5.08 12.93
CA GLY A 40 -5.87 5.37 12.34
C GLY A 40 -6.91 5.95 13.25
N ASN A 41 -6.63 6.04 14.49
CA ASN A 41 -7.58 6.62 15.39
C ASN A 41 -7.70 8.13 15.27
N ASN A 42 -6.75 8.80 14.68
CA ASN A 42 -6.85 10.23 14.59
C ASN A 42 -7.38 10.62 13.22
N ARG A 43 -8.69 10.64 13.11
CA ARG A 43 -9.35 10.96 11.84
C ARG A 43 -9.25 12.41 11.43
N GLU A 44 -8.72 13.25 12.31
CA GLU A 44 -8.52 14.64 11.98
C GLU A 44 -7.19 14.87 11.29
N ARG A 45 -6.31 13.86 11.29
CA ARG A 45 -5.02 14.00 10.64
C ARG A 45 -5.15 13.62 9.18
N ALA A 46 -4.24 14.13 8.38
CA ALA A 46 -4.17 13.76 7.00
C ALA A 46 -3.92 12.26 6.89
N ARG A 47 -4.41 11.66 5.84
CA ARG A 47 -4.36 10.21 5.66
C ARG A 47 -3.01 9.79 5.07
N LEU A 48 -1.95 10.11 5.77
CA LEU A 48 -0.60 9.83 5.30
C LEU A 48 -0.30 8.34 5.18
N GLU A 49 -0.95 7.52 6.02
CA GLU A 49 -0.75 6.09 5.96
C GLU A 49 -1.23 5.48 4.65
N ASP A 50 -2.12 6.14 3.94
CA ASP A 50 -2.58 5.64 2.64
C ASP A 50 -1.43 5.60 1.63
N PHE A 51 -0.41 6.45 1.80
CA PHE A 51 0.74 6.46 0.91
C PHE A 51 1.70 5.29 1.15
N THR A 52 1.42 4.46 2.14
CA THR A 52 2.21 3.26 2.38
C THR A 52 1.59 2.02 1.74
N CYS A 53 0.46 2.18 1.04
CA CYS A 53 -0.24 1.05 0.46
C CYS A 53 0.52 0.44 -0.70
N ILE A 54 0.43 -0.87 -0.78
CA ILE A 54 0.93 -1.65 -1.91
C ILE A 54 -0.22 -2.48 -2.47
N PRO A 55 -0.16 -2.86 -3.73
CA PRO A 55 -1.21 -3.71 -4.29
C PRO A 55 -0.97 -5.17 -3.97
N LEU A 56 -1.90 -5.79 -3.26
CA LEU A 56 -1.87 -7.24 -3.03
C LEU A 56 -3.25 -7.79 -3.35
N CYS A 57 -3.30 -8.90 -4.07
CA CYS A 57 -4.56 -9.55 -4.33
C CYS A 57 -5.13 -10.03 -3.00
N ARG A 58 -6.41 -10.35 -2.96
CA ARG A 58 -7.08 -10.72 -1.71
C ARG A 58 -6.37 -11.86 -0.99
N LYS A 59 -5.91 -12.86 -1.71
CA LYS A 59 -5.21 -14.00 -1.14
C LYS A 59 -3.90 -13.58 -0.47
N CYS A 60 -3.08 -12.81 -1.16
CA CYS A 60 -1.80 -12.35 -0.62
C CYS A 60 -2.00 -11.36 0.53
N HIS A 61 -3.01 -10.52 0.43
CA HIS A 61 -3.34 -9.57 1.47
C HIS A 61 -3.68 -10.29 2.78
N ILE A 62 -4.53 -11.30 2.70
CA ILE A 62 -4.90 -12.10 3.86
C ILE A 62 -3.68 -12.82 4.43
N GLU A 63 -2.86 -13.38 3.56
CA GLU A 63 -1.65 -14.09 3.99
C GLU A 63 -0.69 -13.16 4.73
N ARG A 64 -0.45 -11.96 4.20
CA ARG A 64 0.47 -11.03 4.85
C ARG A 64 -0.01 -10.67 6.25
N HIS A 65 -1.31 -10.45 6.41
CA HIS A 65 -1.85 -10.15 7.73
C HIS A 65 -1.77 -11.34 8.68
N LYS A 66 -1.79 -12.54 8.14
CA LYS A 66 -1.74 -13.75 8.95
C LYS A 66 -0.31 -14.08 9.40
N ILE A 67 0.67 -14.00 8.50
CA ILE A 67 2.03 -14.41 8.81
C ILE A 67 2.98 -13.26 9.13
N GLY A 68 2.57 -12.03 8.88
CA GLY A 68 3.38 -10.85 9.13
C GLY A 68 4.23 -10.45 7.92
N THR A 69 4.71 -9.22 7.93
CA THR A 69 5.44 -8.64 6.80
C THR A 69 6.75 -9.37 6.53
N GLU A 70 7.52 -9.62 7.57
CA GLU A 70 8.83 -10.25 7.40
C GLU A 70 8.73 -11.65 6.84
N SER A 71 7.83 -12.47 7.38
CA SER A 71 7.61 -13.83 6.88
C SER A 71 7.08 -13.81 5.45
N PHE A 72 6.19 -12.88 5.15
CA PHE A 72 5.65 -12.75 3.81
C PHE A 72 6.75 -12.37 2.82
N GLU A 73 7.63 -11.44 3.19
CA GLU A 73 8.74 -11.04 2.34
C GLU A 73 9.69 -12.20 2.06
N SER A 74 10.00 -12.99 3.08
CA SER A 74 10.86 -14.15 2.91
C SER A 74 10.23 -15.19 2.00
N LYS A 75 8.94 -15.42 2.18
CA LYS A 75 8.23 -16.43 1.41
C LYS A 75 8.14 -16.06 -0.08
N HIS A 76 7.86 -14.81 -0.37
CA HIS A 76 7.59 -14.37 -1.74
C HIS A 76 8.78 -13.68 -2.42
N GLY A 77 9.88 -13.48 -1.71
CA GLY A 77 11.05 -12.83 -2.28
C GLY A 77 10.82 -11.37 -2.63
N VAL A 78 10.05 -10.66 -1.82
CA VAL A 78 9.73 -9.26 -2.07
C VAL A 78 10.20 -8.38 -0.92
N HIS A 79 10.31 -7.09 -1.19
CA HIS A 79 10.65 -6.09 -0.19
C HIS A 79 9.56 -5.04 -0.19
N LEU A 80 8.57 -5.22 0.66
CA LEU A 80 7.33 -4.45 0.57
C LEU A 80 7.50 -2.95 0.78
N TRP A 81 8.33 -2.52 1.73
CA TRP A 81 8.55 -1.09 1.91
C TRP A 81 9.29 -0.46 0.73
N TYR A 82 10.21 -1.20 0.14
CA TYR A 82 10.91 -0.73 -1.05
C TYR A 82 9.91 -0.62 -2.21
N ASP A 83 9.03 -1.61 -2.35
CA ASP A 83 8.01 -1.59 -3.38
C ASP A 83 7.03 -0.43 -3.16
N ALA A 84 6.65 -0.18 -1.91
CA ALA A 84 5.77 0.93 -1.58
C ALA A 84 6.40 2.27 -1.97
N PHE A 85 7.69 2.43 -1.71
CA PHE A 85 8.41 3.63 -2.10
C PHE A 85 8.39 3.81 -3.62
N ASN A 86 8.62 2.74 -4.35
CA ASN A 86 8.62 2.80 -5.82
C ASN A 86 7.24 3.12 -6.38
N TYR A 87 6.17 2.58 -5.81
CA TYR A 87 4.82 2.95 -6.25
C TYR A 87 4.53 4.41 -5.98
N LEU A 88 4.96 4.92 -4.84
CA LEU A 88 4.76 6.34 -4.53
C LEU A 88 5.55 7.22 -5.50
N MET A 89 6.78 6.83 -5.82
CA MET A 89 7.59 7.57 -6.79
C MET A 89 6.92 7.57 -8.16
N GLU A 90 6.39 6.43 -8.58
CA GLU A 90 5.67 6.33 -9.85
C GLU A 90 4.46 7.26 -9.84
N PHE A 91 3.70 7.26 -8.75
CA PHE A 91 2.53 8.12 -8.63
C PHE A 91 2.90 9.60 -8.71
N LEU A 92 3.96 9.99 -8.03
CA LEU A 92 4.37 11.40 -8.00
C LEU A 92 4.97 11.88 -9.32
N THR A 93 5.47 10.99 -10.14
CA THR A 93 6.13 11.35 -11.39
C THR A 93 5.30 11.04 -12.63
N ARG A 94 4.08 10.58 -12.48
CA ARG A 94 3.22 10.24 -13.61
C ARG A 94 2.71 11.46 -14.36
#